data_3d9f121bb57f51ab7ece265f9b99dad0
#
_entry.id   3d9f121bb57f51ab7ece265f9b99dad0
#
_cell.length_a   1.000
_cell.length_b   1.000
_cell.length_c   1.000
_cell.angle_alpha   90.00
_cell.angle_beta   90.00
_cell.angle_gamma   90.00
#
_symmetry.space_group_name_H-M   'P 1'
#
loop_
_entity.id
_entity.type
_entity.pdbx_description
1 polymer ?
#
loop_
_entity_poly.entity_id
_entity_poly.type
_entity_poly.pdbx_seq_one_letter_code
_entity_poly.pdbx_strand_id
1 'polypeptide(L)'
;MKKKVSTLLFILAPAMIFGQHTFSIVAIDSITKEVGSAGATCGDALMWPGTPGAVLISDIIPGLGAIHTQSYWNEQNQDHAHEKLVEGYTAEEIINWLIYNDAEDNPSVRQYGAITLINESIKSSAFTGENCFDYKNHILGDNYAIQGNILLGQSILDSMESRFLNTPGSLSDKLMASLQGAKVIGADTRCYDDQVSSLSAFLRVANSDDSPNDLYIDIIVEATPDFIDPIDVIQEEFNNLNLSLEDYSIRNSEPQLLCIIDILGREVSNRKTGQLLFYVYDNGIVEKKIAK
;
A
#
# COMPACT_ATOMS: atom_id res chain seq x y z
N MET A 1 -64.16 -0.59 -27.96
CA MET A 1 -63.05 -1.05 -27.08
C MET A 1 -61.79 -0.30 -27.49
N LYS A 2 -61.33 0.65 -26.69
CA LYS A 2 -60.07 1.41 -26.94
C LYS A 2 -58.94 0.68 -26.19
N LYS A 3 -57.98 0.08 -26.92
CA LYS A 3 -56.77 -0.49 -26.33
C LYS A 3 -55.87 0.65 -25.81
N LYS A 4 -55.62 0.67 -24.50
CA LYS A 4 -54.57 1.52 -23.90
C LYS A 4 -53.24 0.85 -24.19
N VAL A 5 -52.41 1.51 -24.99
CA VAL A 5 -50.99 1.14 -25.14
C VAL A 5 -50.27 1.80 -23.96
N SER A 6 -49.77 1.00 -23.03
CA SER A 6 -48.92 1.47 -21.93
C SER A 6 -47.49 1.52 -22.44
N THR A 7 -46.96 2.72 -22.70
CA THR A 7 -45.56 2.89 -23.06
C THR A 7 -44.74 2.80 -21.77
N LEU A 8 -44.02 1.69 -21.63
CA LEU A 8 -43.05 1.49 -20.55
C LEU A 8 -41.81 2.33 -20.88
N LEU A 9 -41.67 3.45 -20.19
CA LEU A 9 -40.48 4.30 -20.29
C LEU A 9 -39.34 3.61 -19.52
N PHE A 10 -38.43 2.95 -20.22
CA PHE A 10 -37.16 2.52 -19.64
C PHE A 10 -36.30 3.78 -19.35
N ILE A 11 -36.26 4.16 -18.11
CA ILE A 11 -35.23 5.13 -17.64
C ILE A 11 -33.92 4.34 -17.62
N LEU A 12 -33.11 4.51 -18.68
CA LEU A 12 -31.69 4.16 -18.59
C LEU A 12 -31.09 5.12 -17.55
N ALA A 13 -30.88 4.64 -16.33
CA ALA A 13 -29.96 5.30 -15.43
C ALA A 13 -28.60 5.35 -16.14
N PRO A 14 -27.94 6.51 -16.27
CA PRO A 14 -26.60 6.52 -16.77
C PRO A 14 -25.78 5.64 -15.82
N ALA A 15 -25.15 4.59 -16.34
CA ALA A 15 -24.09 3.91 -15.61
C ALA A 15 -23.05 5.01 -15.32
N MET A 16 -22.90 5.38 -14.05
CA MET A 16 -21.82 6.29 -13.65
C MET A 16 -20.52 5.53 -13.91
N ILE A 17 -19.84 5.91 -14.97
CA ILE A 17 -18.54 5.39 -15.33
C ILE A 17 -17.57 6.04 -14.34
N PHE A 18 -17.23 5.30 -13.28
CA PHE A 18 -16.24 5.74 -12.29
C PHE A 18 -14.84 5.61 -12.90
N GLY A 19 -14.38 6.66 -13.58
CA GLY A 19 -12.98 6.78 -13.94
C GLY A 19 -12.17 6.98 -12.67
N GLN A 20 -11.56 5.95 -12.10
CA GLN A 20 -10.61 6.11 -11.00
C GLN A 20 -9.24 6.44 -11.56
N HIS A 21 -8.84 7.68 -11.37
CA HIS A 21 -7.60 8.27 -11.82
C HIS A 21 -6.63 8.29 -10.65
N THR A 22 -5.47 7.62 -10.78
CA THR A 22 -4.73 7.14 -9.62
C THR A 22 -3.24 7.13 -9.94
N PHE A 23 -2.40 7.31 -8.94
CA PHE A 23 -1.03 6.85 -8.95
C PHE A 23 -0.87 5.76 -7.89
N SER A 24 -0.17 4.69 -8.24
CA SER A 24 -0.08 3.52 -7.37
C SER A 24 1.17 2.68 -7.64
N ILE A 25 1.53 1.85 -6.68
CA ILE A 25 2.64 0.91 -6.73
C ILE A 25 2.23 -0.43 -6.12
N VAL A 26 2.58 -1.52 -6.78
CA VAL A 26 2.61 -2.87 -6.21
C VAL A 26 4.05 -3.37 -6.17
N ALA A 27 4.45 -4.05 -5.10
CA ALA A 27 5.82 -4.53 -4.94
C ALA A 27 5.90 -5.80 -4.08
N ILE A 28 6.99 -6.56 -4.25
CA ILE A 28 7.33 -7.68 -3.37
C ILE A 28 8.77 -7.51 -2.88
N ASP A 29 9.01 -7.68 -1.58
CA ASP A 29 10.36 -7.76 -1.06
C ASP A 29 11.00 -9.10 -1.44
N SER A 30 12.18 -9.04 -2.09
CA SER A 30 12.84 -10.26 -2.61
C SER A 30 13.39 -11.16 -1.50
N ILE A 31 13.56 -10.65 -0.29
CA ILE A 31 14.12 -11.36 0.86
C ILE A 31 13.00 -11.89 1.76
N THR A 32 12.15 -11.00 2.27
CA THR A 32 11.08 -11.34 3.23
C THR A 32 9.87 -11.98 2.56
N LYS A 33 9.70 -11.78 1.24
CA LYS A 33 8.52 -12.18 0.45
C LYS A 33 7.22 -11.46 0.86
N GLU A 34 7.34 -10.38 1.62
CA GLU A 34 6.23 -9.48 1.87
C GLU A 34 5.68 -8.94 0.54
N VAL A 35 4.35 -8.88 0.46
CA VAL A 35 3.64 -8.30 -0.69
C VAL A 35 3.09 -6.95 -0.29
N GLY A 36 3.34 -5.93 -1.11
CA GLY A 36 2.94 -4.56 -0.81
C GLY A 36 2.11 -3.91 -1.91
N SER A 37 1.26 -2.99 -1.49
CA SER A 37 0.30 -2.26 -2.34
C SER A 37 0.08 -0.87 -1.73
N ALA A 38 0.30 0.18 -2.52
CA ALA A 38 0.06 1.55 -2.09
C ALA A 38 -0.44 2.41 -3.25
N GLY A 39 -1.27 3.40 -2.95
CA GLY A 39 -1.81 4.28 -3.99
C GLY A 39 -2.66 5.41 -3.43
N ALA A 40 -2.98 6.36 -4.30
CA ALA A 40 -3.82 7.51 -3.97
C ALA A 40 -4.57 8.02 -5.21
N THR A 41 -5.71 8.68 -5.00
CA THR A 41 -6.57 9.20 -6.06
C THR A 41 -7.28 10.48 -5.63
N CYS A 42 -7.65 11.33 -6.60
CA CYS A 42 -8.54 12.48 -6.39
C CYS A 42 -10.04 12.06 -6.45
N GLY A 43 -10.34 10.87 -5.96
CA GLY A 43 -11.70 10.39 -5.71
C GLY A 43 -11.75 9.86 -4.29
N ASP A 44 -12.83 10.14 -3.58
CA ASP A 44 -12.99 9.77 -2.18
C ASP A 44 -14.39 9.22 -1.88
N ALA A 45 -14.58 8.72 -0.66
CA ALA A 45 -15.86 8.20 -0.20
C ALA A 45 -16.94 9.29 -0.05
N LEU A 46 -16.57 10.56 0.04
CA LEU A 46 -17.53 11.69 0.09
C LEU A 46 -18.09 11.98 -1.30
N MET A 47 -17.22 11.95 -2.31
CA MET A 47 -17.61 12.14 -3.71
C MET A 47 -18.42 10.95 -4.25
N TRP A 48 -18.07 9.74 -3.81
CA TRP A 48 -18.72 8.48 -4.21
C TRP A 48 -19.16 7.67 -2.98
N PRO A 49 -20.31 8.00 -2.36
CA PRO A 49 -20.77 7.30 -1.16
C PRO A 49 -20.91 5.79 -1.40
N GLY A 50 -20.32 5.01 -0.52
CA GLY A 50 -20.30 3.55 -0.59
C GLY A 50 -19.08 2.96 -1.29
N THR A 51 -18.12 3.79 -1.71
CA THR A 51 -16.80 3.33 -2.17
C THR A 51 -15.74 3.55 -1.07
N PRO A 52 -14.72 2.69 -0.97
CA PRO A 52 -13.67 2.83 0.03
C PRO A 52 -12.53 3.79 -0.41
N GLY A 53 -12.77 4.70 -1.36
CA GLY A 53 -11.74 5.57 -1.91
C GLY A 53 -10.70 4.84 -2.75
N ALA A 54 -9.46 5.27 -2.68
CA ALA A 54 -8.35 4.76 -3.49
C ALA A 54 -8.12 3.25 -3.37
N VAL A 55 -8.38 2.65 -2.21
CA VAL A 55 -8.13 1.22 -1.96
C VAL A 55 -8.96 0.29 -2.83
N LEU A 56 -10.03 0.79 -3.45
CA LEU A 56 -10.88 0.03 -4.38
C LEU A 56 -10.08 -0.66 -5.51
N ILE A 57 -8.97 -0.05 -5.95
CA ILE A 57 -8.14 -0.61 -7.02
C ILE A 57 -7.27 -1.78 -6.59
N SER A 58 -7.07 -1.96 -5.27
CA SER A 58 -6.05 -2.82 -4.68
C SER A 58 -6.59 -4.20 -4.38
N ASP A 59 -6.01 -5.20 -5.02
CA ASP A 59 -6.14 -6.58 -4.60
C ASP A 59 -4.76 -7.11 -4.17
N ILE A 60 -4.67 -7.62 -2.94
CA ILE A 60 -3.44 -8.16 -2.35
C ILE A 60 -3.74 -9.54 -1.77
N ILE A 61 -2.96 -10.52 -2.21
CA ILE A 61 -3.08 -11.91 -1.73
C ILE A 61 -1.76 -12.31 -1.06
N PRO A 62 -1.78 -12.52 0.27
CA PRO A 62 -0.61 -12.93 1.03
C PRO A 62 0.12 -14.11 0.38
N GLY A 63 1.45 -14.00 0.23
CA GLY A 63 2.29 -15.04 -0.34
C GLY A 63 2.16 -15.29 -1.85
N LEU A 64 1.25 -14.61 -2.56
CA LEU A 64 1.05 -14.76 -4.00
C LEU A 64 1.36 -13.50 -4.79
N GLY A 65 0.89 -12.34 -4.38
CA GLY A 65 1.12 -11.11 -5.12
C GLY A 65 0.08 -10.02 -4.89
N ALA A 66 0.16 -8.96 -5.69
CA ALA A 66 -0.80 -7.87 -5.70
C ALA A 66 -1.08 -7.38 -7.12
N ILE A 67 -2.30 -6.89 -7.32
CA ILE A 67 -2.76 -6.32 -8.58
C ILE A 67 -3.50 -5.01 -8.30
N HIS A 68 -3.24 -4.01 -9.13
CA HIS A 68 -4.04 -2.80 -9.24
C HIS A 68 -4.78 -2.78 -10.56
N THR A 69 -6.09 -2.54 -10.49
CA THR A 69 -6.97 -2.28 -11.63
C THR A 69 -7.48 -0.85 -11.52
N GLN A 70 -7.06 0.03 -12.42
CA GLN A 70 -7.34 1.46 -12.32
C GLN A 70 -7.65 2.11 -13.68
N SER A 71 -7.79 3.43 -13.72
CA SER A 71 -8.35 4.24 -14.79
C SER A 71 -9.88 4.07 -14.84
N TYR A 72 -10.49 3.52 -15.87
CA TYR A 72 -11.89 3.13 -15.83
C TYR A 72 -12.01 1.79 -15.10
N TRP A 73 -12.15 1.87 -13.76
CA TRP A 73 -12.26 0.68 -12.92
C TRP A 73 -13.51 -0.13 -13.24
N ASN A 74 -13.39 -1.45 -13.22
CA ASN A 74 -14.49 -2.37 -13.44
C ASN A 74 -14.37 -3.56 -12.47
N GLU A 75 -15.43 -3.80 -11.70
CA GLU A 75 -15.47 -4.84 -10.66
C GLU A 75 -15.17 -6.23 -11.24
N GLN A 76 -15.79 -6.58 -12.37
CA GLN A 76 -15.60 -7.89 -12.98
C GLN A 76 -14.16 -8.10 -13.47
N ASN A 77 -13.48 -7.05 -13.98
CA ASN A 77 -12.06 -7.15 -14.34
C ASN A 77 -11.19 -7.36 -13.10
N GLN A 78 -11.54 -6.75 -11.98
CA GLN A 78 -10.81 -6.96 -10.72
C GLN A 78 -11.04 -8.36 -10.16
N ASP A 79 -12.26 -8.86 -10.18
CA ASP A 79 -12.58 -10.24 -9.80
C ASP A 79 -11.81 -11.25 -10.65
N HIS A 80 -11.78 -11.06 -11.96
CA HIS A 80 -11.00 -11.90 -12.87
C HIS A 80 -9.49 -11.82 -12.56
N ALA A 81 -8.96 -10.63 -12.23
CA ALA A 81 -7.57 -10.48 -11.84
C ALA A 81 -7.26 -11.29 -10.58
N HIS A 82 -8.13 -11.21 -9.57
CA HIS A 82 -8.05 -12.00 -8.35
C HIS A 82 -8.04 -13.50 -8.64
N GLU A 83 -9.02 -13.98 -9.41
CA GLU A 83 -9.12 -15.40 -9.79
C GLU A 83 -7.84 -15.90 -10.46
N LYS A 84 -7.29 -15.14 -11.42
CA LYS A 84 -6.06 -15.53 -12.13
C LYS A 84 -4.84 -15.53 -11.22
N LEU A 85 -4.76 -14.60 -10.26
CA LEU A 85 -3.70 -14.61 -9.25
C LEU A 85 -3.79 -15.86 -8.35
N VAL A 86 -4.98 -16.22 -7.89
CA VAL A 86 -5.23 -17.44 -7.10
C VAL A 86 -4.93 -18.71 -7.90
N GLU A 87 -5.23 -18.73 -9.19
CA GLU A 87 -4.91 -19.83 -10.11
C GLU A 87 -3.40 -19.99 -10.37
N GLY A 88 -2.56 -19.04 -9.93
CA GLY A 88 -1.11 -19.07 -10.05
C GLY A 88 -0.57 -18.60 -11.40
N TYR A 89 -1.31 -17.73 -12.08
CA TYR A 89 -0.83 -17.05 -13.28
C TYR A 89 0.27 -16.04 -12.92
N THR A 90 1.25 -15.87 -13.79
CA THR A 90 2.24 -14.79 -13.67
C THR A 90 1.62 -13.42 -13.96
N ALA A 91 2.25 -12.35 -13.47
CA ALA A 91 1.77 -10.98 -13.70
C ALA A 91 1.50 -10.67 -15.18
N GLU A 92 2.37 -11.12 -16.08
CA GLU A 92 2.22 -10.96 -17.51
C GLU A 92 1.01 -11.73 -18.06
N GLU A 93 0.83 -12.97 -17.64
CA GLU A 93 -0.31 -13.80 -18.07
C GLU A 93 -1.63 -13.22 -17.57
N ILE A 94 -1.69 -12.70 -16.34
CA ILE A 94 -2.89 -12.04 -15.80
C ILE A 94 -3.25 -10.81 -16.64
N ILE A 95 -2.30 -9.91 -16.87
CA ILE A 95 -2.54 -8.68 -17.65
C ILE A 95 -2.95 -9.01 -19.07
N ASN A 96 -2.29 -9.95 -19.72
CA ASN A 96 -2.68 -10.38 -21.06
C ASN A 96 -4.11 -10.96 -21.07
N TRP A 97 -4.45 -11.77 -20.06
CA TRP A 97 -5.81 -12.31 -19.95
C TRP A 97 -6.85 -11.21 -19.82
N LEU A 98 -6.62 -10.21 -18.97
CA LEU A 98 -7.52 -9.06 -18.76
C LEU A 98 -7.69 -8.21 -20.02
N ILE A 99 -6.64 -8.02 -20.82
CA ILE A 99 -6.71 -7.29 -22.08
C ILE A 99 -7.61 -8.04 -23.10
N TYR A 100 -7.51 -9.37 -23.16
CA TYR A 100 -8.27 -10.17 -24.11
C TYR A 100 -9.71 -10.46 -23.65
N ASN A 101 -10.00 -10.33 -22.35
CA ASN A 101 -11.29 -10.67 -21.75
C ASN A 101 -11.88 -9.49 -20.95
N ASP A 102 -11.61 -8.26 -21.37
CA ASP A 102 -12.18 -7.08 -20.71
C ASP A 102 -13.70 -7.15 -20.64
N ALA A 103 -14.27 -6.92 -19.47
CA ALA A 103 -15.70 -7.09 -19.22
C ALA A 103 -16.61 -6.18 -20.05
N GLU A 104 -16.06 -5.11 -20.63
CA GLU A 104 -16.76 -4.15 -21.49
C GLU A 104 -16.21 -4.13 -22.93
N ASP A 105 -15.38 -5.12 -23.30
CA ASP A 105 -14.69 -5.19 -24.59
C ASP A 105 -13.90 -3.91 -24.94
N ASN A 106 -13.39 -3.19 -23.91
CA ASN A 106 -12.68 -1.93 -24.08
C ASN A 106 -11.42 -1.81 -23.20
N PRO A 107 -10.41 -2.65 -23.41
CA PRO A 107 -9.18 -2.59 -22.63
C PRO A 107 -8.39 -1.27 -22.83
N SER A 108 -8.69 -0.54 -23.91
CA SER A 108 -7.96 0.70 -24.23
C SER A 108 -8.08 1.82 -23.18
N VAL A 109 -9.08 1.75 -22.29
CA VAL A 109 -9.30 2.71 -21.20
C VAL A 109 -8.81 2.19 -19.83
N ARG A 110 -8.26 0.96 -19.78
CA ARG A 110 -7.83 0.32 -18.53
C ARG A 110 -6.34 0.59 -18.25
N GLN A 111 -6.00 0.62 -16.96
CA GLN A 111 -4.61 0.63 -16.54
C GLN A 111 -4.43 -0.41 -15.43
N TYR A 112 -3.44 -1.29 -15.62
CA TYR A 112 -3.15 -2.40 -14.72
C TYR A 112 -1.70 -2.38 -14.29
N GLY A 113 -1.44 -2.76 -13.03
CA GLY A 113 -0.10 -3.07 -12.53
C GLY A 113 -0.17 -4.32 -11.66
N ALA A 114 0.69 -5.29 -11.92
CA ALA A 114 0.68 -6.57 -11.24
C ALA A 114 2.08 -6.99 -10.81
N ILE A 115 2.14 -7.66 -9.67
CA ILE A 115 3.33 -8.33 -9.14
C ILE A 115 2.94 -9.70 -8.60
N THR A 116 3.69 -10.74 -8.94
CA THR A 116 3.40 -12.12 -8.51
C THR A 116 4.63 -12.83 -8.00
N LEU A 117 4.43 -13.71 -7.02
CA LEU A 117 5.44 -14.64 -6.49
C LEU A 117 5.02 -16.08 -6.83
N ILE A 118 5.61 -16.63 -7.87
CA ILE A 118 5.32 -17.98 -8.36
C ILE A 118 6.59 -18.82 -8.32
N ASN A 119 6.57 -19.93 -7.57
CA ASN A 119 7.74 -20.82 -7.42
C ASN A 119 9.01 -20.05 -7.05
N GLU A 120 8.95 -19.18 -6.04
CA GLU A 120 10.06 -18.31 -5.57
C GLU A 120 10.50 -17.24 -6.59
N SER A 121 9.87 -17.16 -7.76
CA SER A 121 10.18 -16.18 -8.80
C SER A 121 9.20 -15.01 -8.73
N ILE A 122 9.74 -13.79 -8.57
CA ILE A 122 8.97 -12.56 -8.64
C ILE A 122 8.86 -12.15 -10.11
N LYS A 123 7.64 -11.76 -10.52
CA LYS A 123 7.36 -11.24 -11.84
C LYS A 123 6.48 -9.99 -11.73
N SER A 124 6.90 -8.93 -12.40
CA SER A 124 6.13 -7.68 -12.55
C SER A 124 5.62 -7.53 -13.97
N SER A 125 4.47 -6.91 -14.13
CA SER A 125 3.93 -6.52 -15.42
C SER A 125 2.99 -5.33 -15.25
N ALA A 126 2.81 -4.54 -16.31
CA ALA A 126 1.88 -3.42 -16.33
C ALA A 126 1.29 -3.21 -17.72
N PHE A 127 0.13 -2.58 -17.75
CA PHE A 127 -0.55 -2.18 -18.97
C PHE A 127 -1.15 -0.78 -18.78
N THR A 128 -0.96 0.09 -19.76
CA THR A 128 -1.61 1.40 -19.83
C THR A 128 -2.29 1.52 -21.18
N GLY A 129 -3.62 1.50 -21.18
CA GLY A 129 -4.45 1.61 -22.36
C GLY A 129 -4.26 2.96 -23.06
N GLU A 130 -4.30 2.97 -24.38
CA GLU A 130 -4.05 4.17 -25.21
C GLU A 130 -5.04 5.30 -24.95
N ASN A 131 -6.26 4.96 -24.53
CA ASN A 131 -7.35 5.89 -24.23
C ASN A 131 -7.51 6.21 -22.74
N CYS A 132 -6.58 5.80 -21.86
CA CYS A 132 -6.48 6.36 -20.51
C CYS A 132 -6.20 7.87 -20.62
N PHE A 133 -6.65 8.67 -19.65
CA PHE A 133 -6.43 10.11 -19.68
C PHE A 133 -4.98 10.49 -19.34
N ASP A 134 -4.46 11.48 -20.06
CA ASP A 134 -3.10 12.00 -19.88
C ASP A 134 -2.98 12.91 -18.62
N TYR A 135 -1.81 12.98 -18.00
CA TYR A 135 -0.61 12.22 -18.28
C TYR A 135 -0.77 10.80 -17.73
N LYS A 136 -0.40 9.80 -18.51
CA LYS A 136 -0.49 8.39 -18.15
C LYS A 136 0.78 7.66 -18.53
N ASN A 137 1.26 6.80 -17.65
CA ASN A 137 2.37 5.88 -17.93
C ASN A 137 2.47 4.81 -16.85
N HIS A 138 3.40 3.88 -17.03
CA HIS A 138 3.86 2.95 -16.01
C HIS A 138 5.37 2.78 -16.04
N ILE A 139 5.94 2.31 -14.92
CA ILE A 139 7.34 1.95 -14.75
C ILE A 139 7.38 0.55 -14.18
N LEU A 140 8.26 -0.31 -14.72
CA LEU A 140 8.47 -1.67 -14.25
C LEU A 140 9.88 -1.84 -13.73
N GLY A 141 10.01 -2.49 -12.57
CA GLY A 141 11.26 -3.02 -12.06
C GLY A 141 11.15 -4.52 -11.81
N ASP A 142 12.21 -5.14 -11.35
CA ASP A 142 12.27 -6.59 -11.14
C ASP A 142 11.26 -7.07 -10.09
N ASN A 143 10.93 -6.20 -9.11
CA ASN A 143 10.09 -6.51 -7.97
C ASN A 143 9.04 -5.45 -7.66
N TYR A 144 8.69 -4.58 -8.60
CA TYR A 144 7.63 -3.58 -8.49
C TYR A 144 7.02 -3.23 -9.84
N ALA A 145 5.79 -2.70 -9.79
CA ALA A 145 5.15 -1.99 -10.88
C ALA A 145 4.53 -0.70 -10.34
N ILE A 146 4.83 0.43 -10.98
CA ILE A 146 4.29 1.75 -10.67
C ILE A 146 3.49 2.22 -11.87
N GLN A 147 2.29 2.72 -11.66
CA GLN A 147 1.42 3.20 -12.74
C GLN A 147 0.61 4.41 -12.28
N GLY A 148 0.21 5.22 -13.26
CA GLY A 148 -0.66 6.35 -13.00
C GLY A 148 -1.27 6.93 -14.26
N ASN A 149 -2.38 7.65 -14.08
CA ASN A 149 -3.11 8.36 -15.13
C ASN A 149 -3.73 9.65 -14.57
N ILE A 150 -4.00 10.62 -15.45
CA ILE A 150 -4.36 12.03 -15.12
C ILE A 150 -3.32 12.70 -14.21
N LEU A 151 -2.09 12.34 -14.35
CA LEU A 151 -1.00 12.89 -13.56
C LEU A 151 -0.57 14.26 -14.07
N LEU A 152 0.05 15.03 -13.18
CA LEU A 152 0.74 16.27 -13.52
C LEU A 152 1.85 16.05 -14.59
N GLY A 153 2.45 14.86 -14.59
CA GLY A 153 3.48 14.47 -15.57
C GLY A 153 4.29 13.25 -15.12
N GLN A 154 5.23 12.83 -15.96
CA GLN A 154 6.13 11.70 -15.71
C GLN A 154 6.89 11.83 -14.38
N SER A 155 7.23 13.06 -13.98
CA SER A 155 7.97 13.33 -12.75
C SER A 155 7.33 12.77 -11.48
N ILE A 156 6.00 12.54 -11.48
CA ILE A 156 5.30 11.90 -10.35
C ILE A 156 5.76 10.45 -10.23
N LEU A 157 5.71 9.68 -11.32
CA LEU A 157 6.13 8.28 -11.34
C LEU A 157 7.64 8.13 -11.09
N ASP A 158 8.47 9.00 -11.70
CA ASP A 158 9.93 9.00 -11.49
C ASP A 158 10.30 9.27 -10.03
N SER A 159 9.56 10.16 -9.36
CA SER A 159 9.76 10.46 -7.95
C SER A 159 9.32 9.29 -7.04
N MET A 160 8.19 8.63 -7.36
CA MET A 160 7.75 7.41 -6.68
C MET A 160 8.83 6.32 -6.76
N GLU A 161 9.32 6.05 -7.97
CA GLU A 161 10.37 5.05 -8.21
C GLU A 161 11.66 5.39 -7.48
N SER A 162 12.14 6.63 -7.64
CA SER A 162 13.37 7.09 -7.01
C SER A 162 13.33 6.92 -5.50
N ARG A 163 12.22 7.28 -4.85
CA ARG A 163 12.08 7.12 -3.41
C ARG A 163 11.93 5.66 -2.99
N PHE A 164 11.19 4.86 -3.75
CA PHE A 164 11.06 3.41 -3.50
C PHE A 164 12.44 2.73 -3.51
N LEU A 165 13.26 3.02 -4.51
CA LEU A 165 14.57 2.38 -4.70
C LEU A 165 15.65 2.87 -3.70
N ASN A 166 15.61 4.14 -3.29
CA ASN A 166 16.66 4.75 -2.48
C ASN A 166 16.33 4.80 -0.98
N THR A 167 15.14 4.39 -0.55
CA THR A 167 14.78 4.34 0.87
C THR A 167 15.26 3.02 1.47
N PRO A 168 16.08 3.07 2.53
CA PRO A 168 16.45 1.87 3.30
C PRO A 168 15.28 1.42 4.17
N GLY A 169 15.31 0.16 4.61
CA GLY A 169 14.32 -0.39 5.55
C GLY A 169 13.42 -1.44 4.93
N SER A 170 12.26 -1.66 5.55
CA SER A 170 11.25 -2.65 5.17
C SER A 170 10.55 -2.31 3.85
N LEU A 171 9.75 -3.25 3.34
CA LEU A 171 8.89 -2.98 2.18
C LEU A 171 7.93 -1.83 2.47
N SER A 172 7.37 -1.77 3.68
CA SER A 172 6.46 -0.71 4.09
C SER A 172 7.12 0.68 4.11
N ASP A 173 8.38 0.79 4.58
CA ASP A 173 9.14 2.04 4.53
C ASP A 173 9.32 2.54 3.10
N LYS A 174 9.66 1.64 2.18
CA LYS A 174 9.85 1.95 0.76
C LYS A 174 8.56 2.36 0.06
N LEU A 175 7.44 1.68 0.37
CA LEU A 175 6.12 2.02 -0.17
C LEU A 175 5.63 3.37 0.35
N MET A 176 5.80 3.64 1.65
CA MET A 176 5.46 4.93 2.23
C MET A 176 6.28 6.06 1.61
N ALA A 177 7.58 5.84 1.43
CA ALA A 177 8.45 6.79 0.75
C ALA A 177 8.05 7.02 -0.72
N SER A 178 7.60 5.97 -1.41
CA SER A 178 7.06 6.08 -2.77
C SER A 178 5.84 7.00 -2.82
N LEU A 179 4.85 6.82 -1.92
CA LEU A 179 3.70 7.73 -1.80
C LEU A 179 4.14 9.17 -1.55
N GLN A 180 5.08 9.39 -0.61
CA GLN A 180 5.65 10.71 -0.36
C GLN A 180 6.36 11.29 -1.60
N GLY A 181 6.85 10.45 -2.50
CA GLY A 181 7.41 10.87 -3.79
C GLY A 181 6.38 11.48 -4.72
N ALA A 182 5.15 11.01 -4.66
CA ALA A 182 4.02 11.54 -5.45
C ALA A 182 3.29 12.69 -4.75
N LYS A 183 3.60 13.00 -3.48
CA LYS A 183 2.92 14.06 -2.72
C LYS A 183 3.31 15.46 -3.22
N VAL A 184 2.67 15.86 -4.30
CA VAL A 184 2.80 17.19 -4.93
C VAL A 184 1.39 17.72 -5.18
N ILE A 185 1.14 19.00 -4.92
CA ILE A 185 -0.17 19.62 -5.21
C ILE A 185 -0.55 19.34 -6.67
N GLY A 186 -1.70 18.72 -6.87
CA GLY A 186 -2.19 18.33 -8.18
C GLY A 186 -1.40 17.17 -8.81
N ALA A 187 -0.77 16.28 -8.03
CA ALA A 187 -0.17 15.05 -8.56
C ALA A 187 -1.20 14.27 -9.41
N ASP A 188 -2.40 14.09 -8.87
CA ASP A 188 -3.63 13.90 -9.64
C ASP A 188 -4.15 15.31 -10.01
N THR A 189 -4.18 15.63 -11.29
CA THR A 189 -4.45 17.02 -11.73
C THR A 189 -5.83 17.56 -11.34
N ARG A 190 -6.76 16.69 -11.00
CA ARG A 190 -8.10 17.08 -10.52
C ARG A 190 -8.06 17.71 -9.13
N CYS A 191 -7.07 17.32 -8.30
CA CYS A 191 -6.88 17.84 -6.95
C CYS A 191 -6.07 19.15 -6.89
N TYR A 192 -5.78 19.77 -8.04
CA TYR A 192 -4.98 21.00 -8.07
C TYR A 192 -5.66 22.15 -7.32
N ASP A 193 -6.97 22.31 -7.50
CA ASP A 193 -7.74 23.39 -6.84
C ASP A 193 -7.96 23.10 -5.34
N ASP A 194 -7.94 21.83 -4.93
CA ASP A 194 -8.01 21.38 -3.53
C ASP A 194 -6.70 21.58 -2.77
N GLN A 195 -5.62 21.95 -3.47
CA GLN A 195 -4.27 22.19 -2.93
C GLN A 195 -3.65 20.97 -2.25
N VAL A 196 -4.01 19.76 -2.68
CA VAL A 196 -3.51 18.46 -2.22
C VAL A 196 -3.04 17.61 -3.39
N SER A 197 -2.36 16.51 -3.11
CA SER A 197 -1.94 15.53 -4.14
C SER A 197 -3.08 14.62 -4.56
N SER A 198 -3.99 14.33 -3.64
CA SER A 198 -5.08 13.37 -3.75
C SER A 198 -6.13 13.62 -2.64
N LEU A 199 -7.28 12.92 -2.67
CA LEU A 199 -8.35 13.02 -1.65
C LEU A 199 -8.51 11.74 -0.83
N SER A 200 -8.00 10.60 -1.33
CA SER A 200 -7.95 9.34 -0.62
C SER A 200 -6.67 8.59 -0.95
N ALA A 201 -6.20 7.74 -0.03
CA ALA A 201 -4.96 6.99 -0.20
C ALA A 201 -4.96 5.71 0.64
N PHE A 202 -4.04 4.79 0.36
CA PHE A 202 -3.84 3.57 1.13
C PHE A 202 -2.39 3.10 1.12
N LEU A 203 -2.01 2.36 2.16
CA LEU A 203 -0.76 1.62 2.31
C LEU A 203 -1.07 0.26 2.92
N ARG A 204 -0.78 -0.81 2.18
CA ARG A 204 -1.06 -2.19 2.58
C ARG A 204 0.17 -3.06 2.41
N VAL A 205 0.46 -3.90 3.40
CA VAL A 205 1.55 -4.89 3.34
C VAL A 205 1.07 -6.18 3.98
N ALA A 206 1.29 -7.28 3.28
CA ALA A 206 0.98 -8.63 3.72
C ALA A 206 2.25 -9.44 3.93
N ASN A 207 2.37 -10.11 5.08
CA ASN A 207 3.27 -11.25 5.24
C ASN A 207 2.70 -12.48 4.50
N SER A 208 3.54 -13.46 4.23
CA SER A 208 3.12 -14.66 3.48
C SER A 208 2.07 -15.52 4.20
N ASP A 209 1.97 -15.41 5.52
CA ASP A 209 1.08 -16.16 6.39
C ASP A 209 -0.11 -15.34 6.93
N ASP A 210 -0.24 -14.08 6.49
CA ASP A 210 -1.39 -13.26 6.84
C ASP A 210 -2.69 -13.81 6.22
N SER A 211 -3.80 -13.49 6.87
CA SER A 211 -5.13 -13.66 6.26
C SER A 211 -5.44 -12.48 5.33
N PRO A 212 -6.12 -12.69 4.19
CA PRO A 212 -6.50 -11.58 3.29
C PRO A 212 -7.32 -10.46 3.97
N ASN A 213 -7.98 -10.75 5.10
CA ASN A 213 -8.76 -9.79 5.87
C ASN A 213 -8.04 -9.27 7.14
N ASP A 214 -6.78 -9.65 7.35
CA ASP A 214 -5.99 -9.26 8.52
C ASP A 214 -4.52 -9.18 8.11
N LEU A 215 -4.19 -8.12 7.38
CA LEU A 215 -2.86 -7.88 6.85
C LEU A 215 -1.95 -7.26 7.91
N TYR A 216 -0.66 -7.51 7.83
CA TYR A 216 0.36 -6.90 8.68
C TYR A 216 0.27 -5.37 8.74
N ILE A 217 0.03 -4.72 7.61
CA ILE A 217 -0.29 -3.29 7.53
C ILE A 217 -1.50 -3.12 6.60
N ASP A 218 -2.53 -2.43 7.10
CA ASP A 218 -3.72 -2.08 6.31
C ASP A 218 -4.21 -0.68 6.73
N ILE A 219 -3.53 0.36 6.20
CA ILE A 219 -3.84 1.76 6.47
C ILE A 219 -4.61 2.31 5.29
N ILE A 220 -5.86 2.73 5.53
CA ILE A 220 -6.78 3.22 4.50
C ILE A 220 -7.35 4.57 4.93
N VAL A 221 -7.15 5.58 4.10
CA VAL A 221 -7.73 6.92 4.25
C VAL A 221 -8.75 7.10 3.13
N GLU A 222 -10.03 6.87 3.44
CA GLU A 222 -11.13 6.91 2.47
C GLU A 222 -11.47 8.33 2.01
N ALA A 223 -11.25 9.31 2.88
CA ALA A 223 -11.45 10.74 2.61
C ALA A 223 -10.72 11.59 3.65
N THR A 224 -10.36 12.82 3.30
CA THR A 224 -9.80 13.81 4.23
C THR A 224 -10.61 15.10 4.22
N PRO A 225 -10.55 15.91 5.30
CA PRO A 225 -11.03 17.28 5.28
C PRO A 225 -10.31 18.14 4.23
N ASP A 226 -10.95 19.23 3.80
CA ASP A 226 -10.38 20.18 2.85
C ASP A 226 -8.94 20.58 3.23
N PHE A 227 -8.05 20.64 2.24
CA PHE A 227 -6.64 21.01 2.35
C PHE A 227 -5.76 20.05 3.19
N ILE A 228 -6.27 18.89 3.58
CA ILE A 228 -5.47 17.84 4.23
C ILE A 228 -5.15 16.75 3.23
N ASP A 229 -3.86 16.56 2.97
CA ASP A 229 -3.39 15.53 2.05
C ASP A 229 -3.47 14.13 2.72
N PRO A 230 -4.16 13.14 2.13
CA PRO A 230 -4.33 11.83 2.74
C PRO A 230 -3.00 11.07 2.91
N ILE A 231 -1.97 11.40 2.12
CA ILE A 231 -0.63 10.81 2.29
C ILE A 231 0.02 11.26 3.60
N ASP A 232 -0.26 12.47 4.10
CA ASP A 232 0.20 12.90 5.43
C ASP A 232 -0.50 12.13 6.54
N VAL A 233 -1.79 11.87 6.39
CA VAL A 233 -2.56 11.08 7.36
C VAL A 233 -2.01 9.64 7.42
N ILE A 234 -1.78 9.00 6.27
CA ILE A 234 -1.14 7.66 6.23
C ILE A 234 0.24 7.68 6.88
N GLN A 235 1.06 8.73 6.63
CA GLN A 235 2.38 8.83 7.23
C GLN A 235 2.31 8.92 8.76
N GLU A 236 1.35 9.66 9.30
CA GLU A 236 1.15 9.77 10.75
C GLU A 236 0.72 8.42 11.34
N GLU A 237 -0.25 7.73 10.74
CA GLU A 237 -0.70 6.42 11.19
C GLU A 237 0.42 5.38 11.08
N PHE A 238 1.18 5.38 10.00
CA PHE A 238 2.33 4.49 9.80
C PHE A 238 3.43 4.73 10.86
N ASN A 239 3.73 5.99 11.19
CA ASN A 239 4.69 6.32 12.25
C ASN A 239 4.22 5.81 13.61
N ASN A 240 2.93 5.99 13.93
CA ASN A 240 2.35 5.52 15.20
C ASN A 240 2.36 3.98 15.30
N LEU A 241 2.12 3.27 14.20
CA LEU A 241 2.22 1.82 14.14
C LEU A 241 3.66 1.36 14.41
N ASN A 242 4.65 1.96 13.78
CA ASN A 242 6.06 1.63 13.97
C ASN A 242 6.52 1.88 15.41
N LEU A 243 6.14 3.00 16.02
CA LEU A 243 6.43 3.29 17.43
C LEU A 243 5.83 2.24 18.37
N SER A 244 4.62 1.77 18.09
CA SER A 244 3.96 0.73 18.90
C SER A 244 4.64 -0.63 18.78
N LEU A 245 5.14 -0.98 17.60
CA LEU A 245 5.88 -2.22 17.34
C LEU A 245 7.25 -2.20 18.01
N GLU A 246 7.95 -1.06 18.00
CA GLU A 246 9.22 -0.89 18.73
C GLU A 246 9.01 -1.04 20.24
N ASP A 247 8.01 -0.37 20.81
CA ASP A 247 7.64 -0.48 22.23
C ASP A 247 7.30 -1.93 22.62
N TYR A 248 6.56 -2.65 21.76
CA TYR A 248 6.24 -4.05 22.00
C TYR A 248 7.48 -4.95 21.93
N SER A 249 8.38 -4.72 20.98
CA SER A 249 9.62 -5.48 20.83
C SER A 249 10.57 -5.26 22.00
N ILE A 250 10.69 -4.03 22.49
CA ILE A 250 11.47 -3.67 23.66
C ILE A 250 10.90 -4.36 24.93
N ARG A 251 9.58 -4.38 25.08
CA ARG A 251 8.92 -5.00 26.26
C ARG A 251 9.01 -6.52 26.27
N ASN A 252 9.09 -7.17 25.13
CA ASN A 252 9.10 -8.63 25.00
C ASN A 252 10.50 -9.21 24.71
N SER A 253 11.53 -8.39 24.50
CA SER A 253 12.90 -8.88 24.44
C SER A 253 13.36 -9.34 25.84
N GLU A 254 14.10 -10.46 25.93
CA GLU A 254 14.76 -10.81 27.19
C GLU A 254 15.73 -9.69 27.58
N PRO A 255 15.61 -9.15 28.81
CA PRO A 255 16.41 -8.03 29.24
C PRO A 255 17.91 -8.34 29.12
N GLN A 256 18.62 -7.52 28.36
CA GLN A 256 20.09 -7.63 28.23
C GLN A 256 20.78 -6.88 29.36
N LEU A 257 21.70 -7.56 30.07
CA LEU A 257 22.47 -6.93 31.14
C LEU A 257 23.43 -5.88 30.55
N LEU A 258 23.21 -4.61 30.88
CA LEU A 258 24.08 -3.51 30.45
C LEU A 258 25.33 -3.42 31.29
N CYS A 259 25.17 -3.35 32.63
CA CYS A 259 26.30 -3.22 33.55
C CYS A 259 25.93 -3.72 34.96
N ILE A 260 26.94 -3.91 35.79
CA ILE A 260 26.79 -4.22 37.21
C ILE A 260 27.47 -3.08 38.01
N ILE A 261 26.73 -2.45 38.91
CA ILE A 261 27.21 -1.33 39.70
C ILE A 261 27.17 -1.64 41.21
N ASP A 262 28.05 -0.97 41.97
CA ASP A 262 28.03 -0.99 43.43
C ASP A 262 27.02 0.03 43.99
N ILE A 263 26.92 0.11 45.35
CA ILE A 263 26.03 1.04 46.06
C ILE A 263 26.37 2.52 45.81
N LEU A 264 27.53 2.83 45.23
CA LEU A 264 27.98 4.16 44.87
C LEU A 264 27.83 4.46 43.38
N GLY A 265 27.19 3.54 42.63
CA GLY A 265 26.97 3.68 41.19
C GLY A 265 28.20 3.41 40.32
N ARG A 266 29.28 2.84 40.88
CA ARG A 266 30.50 2.54 40.13
C ARG A 266 30.39 1.15 39.49
N GLU A 267 30.83 1.04 38.25
CA GLU A 267 30.84 -0.23 37.53
C GLU A 267 31.82 -1.24 38.18
N VAL A 268 31.36 -2.48 38.32
CA VAL A 268 32.08 -3.56 39.02
C VAL A 268 32.44 -4.67 38.06
N SER A 269 33.74 -4.80 37.75
CA SER A 269 34.27 -5.92 36.94
C SER A 269 34.64 -7.13 37.80
N ASN A 270 35.11 -6.92 39.06
CA ASN A 270 35.47 -7.98 40.01
C ASN A 270 34.51 -8.02 41.19
N ARG A 271 33.77 -9.08 41.37
CA ARG A 271 32.76 -9.28 42.41
C ARG A 271 33.42 -9.88 43.67
N LYS A 272 33.13 -9.30 44.85
CA LYS A 272 33.56 -9.87 46.15
C LYS A 272 32.36 -10.55 46.81
N THR A 273 32.56 -11.73 47.36
CA THR A 273 31.52 -12.46 48.09
C THR A 273 30.91 -11.58 49.18
N GLY A 274 29.60 -11.52 49.28
CA GLY A 274 28.86 -10.67 50.21
C GLY A 274 28.69 -9.21 49.80
N GLN A 275 29.20 -8.82 48.63
CA GLN A 275 29.05 -7.45 48.09
C GLN A 275 27.62 -7.24 47.56
N LEU A 276 27.01 -6.12 47.91
CA LEU A 276 25.73 -5.70 47.35
C LEU A 276 25.94 -5.07 45.97
N LEU A 277 25.28 -5.60 44.96
CA LEU A 277 25.38 -5.20 43.58
C LEU A 277 24.02 -4.93 42.96
N PHE A 278 23.97 -4.02 41.98
CA PHE A 278 22.82 -3.71 41.16
C PHE A 278 23.12 -4.11 39.70
N TYR A 279 22.30 -4.99 39.16
CA TYR A 279 22.32 -5.43 37.75
C TYR A 279 21.38 -4.54 36.98
N VAL A 280 21.90 -3.74 36.09
CA VAL A 280 21.16 -2.77 35.27
C VAL A 280 20.96 -3.38 33.89
N TYR A 281 19.70 -3.46 33.46
CA TYR A 281 19.32 -4.01 32.16
C TYR A 281 18.89 -2.92 31.18
N ASP A 282 18.93 -3.23 29.88
CA ASP A 282 18.60 -2.32 28.78
C ASP A 282 17.14 -1.82 28.78
N ASN A 283 16.23 -2.58 29.38
CA ASN A 283 14.82 -2.22 29.57
C ASN A 283 14.55 -1.35 30.82
N GLY A 284 15.60 -0.86 31.48
CA GLY A 284 15.51 -0.02 32.69
C GLY A 284 15.25 -0.79 33.98
N ILE A 285 15.13 -2.12 33.97
CA ILE A 285 15.04 -2.93 35.18
C ILE A 285 16.39 -2.90 35.90
N VAL A 286 16.32 -2.76 37.24
CA VAL A 286 17.50 -2.86 38.12
C VAL A 286 17.24 -3.95 39.18
N GLU A 287 18.01 -5.02 39.08
CA GLU A 287 17.94 -6.10 40.08
C GLU A 287 19.01 -5.95 41.15
N LYS A 288 18.61 -6.02 42.41
CA LYS A 288 19.50 -5.99 43.56
C LYS A 288 19.91 -7.42 43.94
N LYS A 289 21.21 -7.73 43.89
CA LYS A 289 21.78 -9.04 44.25
C LYS A 289 22.95 -8.93 45.19
N ILE A 290 23.15 -9.98 46.04
CA ILE A 290 24.38 -10.13 46.85
C ILE A 290 25.28 -11.10 46.10
N ALA A 291 26.51 -10.71 45.82
CA ALA A 291 27.50 -11.58 45.16
C ALA A 291 27.79 -12.80 46.05
N LYS A 292 27.65 -13.98 45.46
CA LYS A 292 27.94 -15.27 46.09
C LYS A 292 29.41 -15.60 45.98
#